data_21255e455fec10188697423222cf6251
#
_entry.id   21255e455fec10188697423222cf6251
#
_cell.length_a   1.000
_cell.length_b   1.000
_cell.length_c   1.000
_cell.angle_alpha   90.00
_cell.angle_beta   90.00
_cell.angle_gamma   90.00
#
_symmetry.space_group_name_H-M   'P 1'
#
loop_
_entity.id
_entity.type
_entity.pdbx_description
1 polymer ?
#
loop_
_entity_poly.entity_id
_entity_poly.type
_entity_poly.pdbx_seq_one_letter_code
_entity_poly.pdbx_strand_id
1 'polypeptide(L)'
;MVDYTEGAGIQYHVGLKEGDVGKYVILPGAPKRCEKIAAYFDDPELVADSREFVTYTGTLEGEKVSVTSTGIGGASASIALEELCNCGADTFIRVGTCGGMQTEVCGGDLVIATGAIRMEGTSREYAPIEYPAVPDLEVTNALVQAAAEQNFTYHTGVVQCKDSFYGQHQPEKHPVSYELLNKWEAWLRMGCMASEMESAALFIAGAYRRVKVGSVFLVIANQEREKQGLPNRQVHDTDSAIKTAVEAIRRMIRMEKEKRR
;
A
#
# COMPACT_ATOMS: atom_id res chain seq x y z
N MET A 1 -1.92 -18.20 -22.13
CA MET A 1 -2.71 -17.28 -21.28
C MET A 1 -3.92 -16.86 -22.08
N VAL A 2 -5.11 -16.85 -21.50
CA VAL A 2 -6.30 -16.35 -22.21
C VAL A 2 -6.15 -14.84 -22.35
N ASP A 3 -6.25 -14.33 -23.58
CA ASP A 3 -6.27 -12.89 -23.85
C ASP A 3 -7.72 -12.39 -23.77
N TYR A 4 -8.06 -11.71 -22.69
CA TYR A 4 -9.39 -11.13 -22.48
C TYR A 4 -9.61 -9.81 -23.24
N THR A 5 -8.61 -9.32 -23.98
CA THR A 5 -8.63 -8.03 -24.69
C THR A 5 -8.71 -8.20 -26.20
N GLU A 6 -8.91 -9.42 -26.70
CA GLU A 6 -9.03 -9.74 -28.13
C GLU A 6 -7.86 -9.22 -28.98
N GLY A 7 -6.64 -9.26 -28.42
CA GLY A 7 -5.42 -8.83 -29.11
C GLY A 7 -5.17 -7.32 -29.10
N ALA A 8 -5.97 -6.54 -28.35
CA ALA A 8 -5.79 -5.08 -28.28
C ALA A 8 -4.53 -4.64 -27.50
N GLY A 9 -3.86 -5.58 -26.79
CA GLY A 9 -2.69 -5.29 -25.96
C GLY A 9 -2.98 -4.45 -24.70
N ILE A 10 -4.26 -4.21 -24.41
CA ILE A 10 -4.73 -3.44 -23.25
C ILE A 10 -5.00 -4.41 -22.10
N GLN A 11 -4.58 -4.08 -20.89
CA GLN A 11 -4.86 -4.89 -19.71
C GLN A 11 -6.36 -4.80 -19.36
N TYR A 12 -6.97 -5.95 -19.09
CA TYR A 12 -8.42 -6.10 -19.01
C TYR A 12 -9.08 -5.28 -17.88
N HIS A 13 -8.43 -5.19 -16.71
CA HIS A 13 -9.03 -4.48 -15.57
C HIS A 13 -8.59 -3.02 -15.51
N VAL A 14 -7.28 -2.76 -15.60
CA VAL A 14 -6.76 -1.39 -15.46
C VAL A 14 -6.92 -0.53 -16.71
N GLY A 15 -7.24 -1.14 -17.87
CA GLY A 15 -7.45 -0.41 -19.13
C GLY A 15 -6.20 0.24 -19.71
N LEU A 16 -5.02 -0.26 -19.37
CA LEU A 16 -3.70 0.28 -19.73
C LEU A 16 -2.94 -0.67 -20.66
N LYS A 17 -1.97 -0.15 -21.38
CA LYS A 17 -1.05 -0.92 -22.23
C LYS A 17 0.41 -0.60 -21.87
N GLU A 18 1.32 -1.38 -22.40
CA GLU A 18 2.76 -1.16 -22.26
C GLU A 18 3.14 0.28 -22.62
N GLY A 19 3.88 0.94 -21.74
CA GLY A 19 4.34 2.32 -21.90
C GLY A 19 3.37 3.40 -21.38
N ASP A 20 2.12 3.09 -21.03
CA ASP A 20 1.18 4.07 -20.47
C ASP A 20 1.60 4.50 -19.06
N VAL A 21 2.27 3.63 -18.31
CA VAL A 21 2.72 3.90 -16.94
C VAL A 21 4.22 4.05 -16.83
N GLY A 22 4.66 4.68 -15.75
CA GLY A 22 6.07 4.76 -15.39
C GLY A 22 6.56 3.51 -14.66
N LYS A 23 7.89 3.42 -14.50
CA LYS A 23 8.56 2.38 -13.71
C LYS A 23 8.10 2.36 -12.23
N TYR A 24 7.86 3.54 -11.66
CA TYR A 24 7.44 3.75 -10.28
C TYR A 24 5.94 4.04 -10.23
N VAL A 25 5.19 3.29 -9.42
CA VAL A 25 3.74 3.47 -9.29
C VAL A 25 3.35 3.60 -7.83
N ILE A 26 2.58 4.65 -7.51
CA ILE A 26 1.93 4.80 -6.20
C ILE A 26 0.55 4.15 -6.26
N LEU A 27 0.22 3.36 -5.25
CA LEU A 27 -1.01 2.59 -5.16
C LEU A 27 -1.91 3.05 -3.99
N PRO A 28 -2.76 4.08 -4.15
CA PRO A 28 -3.82 4.38 -3.19
C PRO A 28 -5.00 3.41 -3.34
N GLY A 29 -5.78 3.20 -2.27
CA GLY A 29 -7.03 2.44 -2.37
C GLY A 29 -8.13 3.21 -3.11
N ALA A 30 -8.36 4.47 -2.72
CA ALA A 30 -9.46 5.29 -3.23
C ALA A 30 -9.11 5.98 -4.56
N PRO A 31 -9.97 5.86 -5.61
CA PRO A 31 -9.78 6.55 -6.90
C PRO A 31 -9.57 8.06 -6.77
N LYS A 32 -10.36 8.73 -5.93
CA LYS A 32 -10.23 10.17 -5.67
C LYS A 32 -8.88 10.62 -5.09
N ARG A 33 -8.08 9.69 -4.58
CA ARG A 33 -6.74 10.00 -4.07
C ARG A 33 -5.72 10.07 -5.20
N CYS A 34 -6.01 9.49 -6.37
CA CYS A 34 -5.09 9.53 -7.52
C CYS A 34 -4.82 10.96 -8.00
N GLU A 35 -5.84 11.78 -8.15
CA GLU A 35 -5.69 13.18 -8.53
C GLU A 35 -4.85 13.97 -7.50
N LYS A 36 -5.10 13.73 -6.20
CA LYS A 36 -4.32 14.33 -5.11
C LYS A 36 -2.84 13.98 -5.16
N ILE A 37 -2.53 12.74 -5.49
CA ILE A 37 -1.14 12.25 -5.64
C ILE A 37 -0.53 12.79 -6.93
N ALA A 38 -1.26 12.74 -8.03
CA ALA A 38 -0.82 13.24 -9.34
C ALA A 38 -0.47 14.74 -9.31
N ALA A 39 -1.11 15.52 -8.47
CA ALA A 39 -0.78 16.94 -8.28
C ALA A 39 0.66 17.21 -7.79
N TYR A 40 1.39 16.19 -7.33
CA TYR A 40 2.82 16.26 -7.00
C TYR A 40 3.75 15.92 -8.17
N PHE A 41 3.21 15.45 -9.30
CA PHE A 41 3.96 15.12 -10.50
C PHE A 41 4.07 16.34 -11.42
N ASP A 42 5.09 16.36 -12.26
CA ASP A 42 5.19 17.31 -13.34
C ASP A 42 4.35 16.79 -14.53
N ASP A 43 3.53 17.66 -15.11
CA ASP A 43 2.66 17.41 -16.26
C ASP A 43 1.80 16.11 -16.13
N PRO A 44 0.98 15.98 -15.07
CA PRO A 44 0.18 14.78 -14.86
C PRO A 44 -1.01 14.71 -15.82
N GLU A 45 -1.23 13.55 -16.41
CA GLU A 45 -2.35 13.26 -17.30
C GLU A 45 -3.16 12.07 -16.78
N LEU A 46 -4.50 12.13 -16.89
CA LEU A 46 -5.37 10.97 -16.68
C LEU A 46 -5.22 10.03 -17.89
N VAL A 47 -4.69 8.84 -17.67
CA VAL A 47 -4.42 7.87 -18.76
C VAL A 47 -5.42 6.72 -18.81
N ALA A 48 -6.08 6.41 -17.69
CA ALA A 48 -7.17 5.43 -17.64
C ALA A 48 -8.12 5.69 -16.46
N ASP A 49 -9.40 5.39 -16.68
CA ASP A 49 -10.44 5.35 -15.65
C ASP A 49 -11.31 4.12 -15.94
N SER A 50 -10.99 3.01 -15.29
CA SER A 50 -11.62 1.72 -15.50
C SER A 50 -11.94 1.06 -14.16
N ARG A 51 -13.22 0.81 -13.90
CA ARG A 51 -13.69 0.20 -12.64
C ARG A 51 -13.23 1.02 -11.42
N GLU A 52 -12.58 0.38 -10.44
CA GLU A 52 -11.92 1.01 -9.30
C GLU A 52 -10.49 1.50 -9.60
N PHE A 53 -9.99 1.26 -10.81
CA PHE A 53 -8.62 1.57 -11.22
C PHE A 53 -8.58 2.89 -12.02
N VAL A 54 -8.20 3.97 -11.36
CA VAL A 54 -7.97 5.28 -11.98
C VAL A 54 -6.48 5.52 -12.01
N THR A 55 -5.92 5.83 -13.19
CA THR A 55 -4.50 6.01 -13.38
C THR A 55 -4.16 7.38 -13.94
N TYR A 56 -3.25 8.08 -13.26
CA TYR A 56 -2.57 9.26 -13.77
C TYR A 56 -1.08 8.94 -13.99
N THR A 57 -0.51 9.51 -15.03
CA THR A 57 0.92 9.41 -15.34
C THR A 57 1.49 10.81 -15.55
N GLY A 58 2.65 11.06 -15.01
CA GLY A 58 3.42 12.30 -15.16
C GLY A 58 4.90 12.02 -14.96
N THR A 59 5.67 13.00 -14.49
CA THR A 59 7.10 12.81 -14.22
C THR A 59 7.50 13.29 -12.82
N LEU A 60 8.55 12.68 -12.26
CA LEU A 60 9.29 13.14 -11.10
C LEU A 60 10.79 13.04 -11.40
N GLU A 61 11.56 14.10 -11.13
CA GLU A 61 12.99 14.11 -11.43
C GLU A 61 13.29 13.74 -12.91
N GLY A 62 12.35 14.00 -13.83
CA GLY A 62 12.46 13.66 -15.24
C GLY A 62 12.28 12.17 -15.60
N GLU A 63 11.87 11.34 -14.66
CA GLU A 63 11.48 9.93 -14.88
C GLU A 63 9.95 9.80 -14.88
N LYS A 64 9.41 8.98 -15.77
CA LYS A 64 7.97 8.70 -15.83
C LYS A 64 7.53 7.97 -14.55
N VAL A 65 6.49 8.49 -13.91
CA VAL A 65 5.87 7.93 -12.70
C VAL A 65 4.37 7.89 -12.85
N SER A 66 3.73 6.99 -12.13
CA SER A 66 2.28 6.86 -12.19
C SER A 66 1.67 6.70 -10.81
N VAL A 67 0.39 6.94 -10.72
CA VAL A 67 -0.47 6.58 -9.60
C VAL A 67 -1.66 5.82 -10.13
N THR A 68 -1.98 4.67 -9.53
CA THR A 68 -3.15 3.85 -9.90
C THR A 68 -3.89 3.44 -8.63
N SER A 69 -5.19 3.71 -8.55
CA SER A 69 -6.01 3.22 -7.43
C SER A 69 -6.20 1.71 -7.51
N THR A 70 -6.35 1.08 -6.34
CA THR A 70 -6.47 -0.38 -6.24
C THR A 70 -7.84 -0.85 -5.79
N GLY A 71 -8.74 0.05 -5.41
CA GLY A 71 -9.90 -0.35 -4.61
C GLY A 71 -9.50 -0.83 -3.22
N ILE A 72 -10.31 -1.67 -2.60
CA ILE A 72 -10.13 -2.23 -1.26
C ILE A 72 -9.86 -3.74 -1.36
N GLY A 73 -8.87 -4.19 -0.60
CA GLY A 73 -8.59 -5.61 -0.40
C GLY A 73 -7.53 -6.19 -1.33
N GLY A 74 -6.98 -7.32 -0.90
CA GLY A 74 -5.85 -7.98 -1.56
C GLY A 74 -6.13 -8.41 -2.99
N ALA A 75 -7.34 -8.90 -3.27
CA ALA A 75 -7.71 -9.41 -4.59
C ALA A 75 -7.65 -8.29 -5.66
N SER A 76 -8.29 -7.15 -5.40
CA SER A 76 -8.25 -6.00 -6.32
C SER A 76 -6.85 -5.41 -6.44
N ALA A 77 -6.13 -5.27 -5.32
CA ALA A 77 -4.77 -4.73 -5.31
C ALA A 77 -3.77 -5.61 -6.09
N SER A 78 -3.89 -6.93 -5.99
CA SER A 78 -3.01 -7.85 -6.74
C SER A 78 -3.29 -7.83 -8.24
N ILE A 79 -4.55 -7.69 -8.67
CA ILE A 79 -4.91 -7.49 -10.08
C ILE A 79 -4.23 -6.23 -10.62
N ALA A 80 -4.33 -5.11 -9.90
CA ALA A 80 -3.66 -3.88 -10.30
C ALA A 80 -2.14 -4.08 -10.45
N LEU A 81 -1.47 -4.66 -9.45
CA LEU A 81 -0.02 -4.90 -9.50
C LEU A 81 0.37 -5.78 -10.70
N GLU A 82 -0.33 -6.90 -10.92
CA GLU A 82 -0.07 -7.82 -12.02
C GLU A 82 -0.15 -7.12 -13.38
N GLU A 83 -1.23 -6.39 -13.62
CA GLU A 83 -1.45 -5.72 -14.90
C GLU A 83 -0.52 -4.51 -15.09
N LEU A 84 -0.18 -3.78 -14.03
CA LEU A 84 0.80 -2.71 -14.08
C LEU A 84 2.23 -3.24 -14.37
N CYS A 85 2.58 -4.42 -13.84
CA CYS A 85 3.82 -5.10 -14.21
C CYS A 85 3.87 -5.43 -15.71
N ASN A 86 2.74 -5.87 -16.28
CA ASN A 86 2.64 -6.11 -17.72
C ASN A 86 2.78 -4.82 -18.56
N CYS A 87 2.47 -3.67 -17.96
CA CYS A 87 2.65 -2.34 -18.58
C CYS A 87 4.06 -1.76 -18.39
N GLY A 88 4.97 -2.46 -17.68
CA GLY A 88 6.37 -2.06 -17.51
C GLY A 88 6.73 -1.47 -16.13
N ALA A 89 5.80 -1.42 -15.17
CA ALA A 89 6.10 -0.98 -13.82
C ALA A 89 6.86 -2.07 -13.04
N ASP A 90 7.83 -1.68 -12.20
CA ASP A 90 8.62 -2.61 -11.39
C ASP A 90 8.82 -2.19 -9.93
N THR A 91 8.35 -0.99 -9.56
CA THR A 91 8.51 -0.45 -8.21
C THR A 91 7.21 0.20 -7.74
N PHE A 92 6.68 -0.29 -6.63
CA PHE A 92 5.35 0.08 -6.15
C PHE A 92 5.39 0.57 -4.70
N ILE A 93 4.67 1.65 -4.42
CA ILE A 93 4.46 2.15 -3.05
C ILE A 93 2.96 2.22 -2.75
N ARG A 94 2.50 1.38 -1.85
CA ARG A 94 1.15 1.47 -1.31
C ARG A 94 1.04 2.69 -0.40
N VAL A 95 0.09 3.59 -0.69
CA VAL A 95 -0.29 4.72 0.17
C VAL A 95 -1.70 4.48 0.69
N GLY A 96 -1.79 4.06 1.95
CA GLY A 96 -3.04 3.66 2.57
C GLY A 96 -3.40 4.45 3.82
N THR A 97 -4.45 3.95 4.47
CA THR A 97 -4.84 4.31 5.82
C THR A 97 -4.88 3.05 6.67
N CYS A 98 -4.66 3.18 7.97
CA CYS A 98 -4.68 2.06 8.90
C CYS A 98 -5.31 2.46 10.24
N GLY A 99 -5.66 1.47 11.02
CA GLY A 99 -5.94 1.62 12.44
C GLY A 99 -4.69 1.29 13.25
N GLY A 100 -4.28 2.16 14.19
CA GLY A 100 -3.18 1.88 15.11
C GLY A 100 -3.52 0.71 16.05
N MET A 101 -2.51 -0.08 16.42
CA MET A 101 -2.65 -1.23 17.34
C MET A 101 -1.86 -1.03 18.64
N GLN A 102 -0.62 -0.57 18.58
CA GLN A 102 0.16 -0.24 19.78
C GLN A 102 -0.23 1.14 20.30
N THR A 103 -0.24 1.33 21.61
CA THR A 103 -0.76 2.58 22.24
C THR A 103 0.04 3.83 21.93
N GLU A 104 1.31 3.70 21.53
CA GLU A 104 2.15 4.79 21.06
C GLU A 104 1.81 5.26 19.64
N VAL A 105 1.10 4.45 18.85
CA VAL A 105 0.70 4.77 17.47
C VAL A 105 -0.57 5.60 17.49
N CYS A 106 -0.45 6.90 17.27
CA CYS A 106 -1.54 7.87 17.38
C CYS A 106 -2.15 8.24 16.02
N GLY A 107 -3.41 8.70 16.05
CA GLY A 107 -4.03 9.27 14.85
C GLY A 107 -3.23 10.44 14.30
N GLY A 108 -2.88 10.38 13.01
CA GLY A 108 -2.02 11.35 12.32
C GLY A 108 -0.57 10.92 12.16
N ASP A 109 -0.12 9.90 12.89
CA ASP A 109 1.20 9.31 12.69
C ASP A 109 1.24 8.50 11.40
N LEU A 110 2.44 8.21 10.92
CA LEU A 110 2.66 7.28 9.81
C LEU A 110 3.07 5.89 10.34
N VAL A 111 2.65 4.85 9.64
CA VAL A 111 3.20 3.50 9.80
C VAL A 111 3.81 3.06 8.48
N ILE A 112 5.10 2.69 8.50
CA ILE A 112 5.84 2.11 7.38
C ILE A 112 5.99 0.62 7.67
N ALA A 113 5.39 -0.22 6.82
CA ALA A 113 5.38 -1.65 7.04
C ALA A 113 6.76 -2.28 6.79
N THR A 114 7.23 -3.12 7.73
CA THR A 114 8.42 -3.96 7.59
C THR A 114 8.08 -5.43 7.35
N GLY A 115 6.80 -5.76 7.39
CA GLY A 115 6.21 -7.06 7.13
C GLY A 115 4.71 -6.98 7.29
N ALA A 116 3.99 -7.97 6.78
CA ALA A 116 2.54 -8.06 6.93
C ALA A 116 2.10 -9.45 7.37
N ILE A 117 1.17 -9.50 8.33
CA ILE A 117 0.51 -10.73 8.76
C ILE A 117 -0.48 -11.14 7.66
N ARG A 118 -0.32 -12.34 7.13
CA ARG A 118 -1.11 -12.91 6.04
C ARG A 118 -2.45 -13.48 6.57
N MET A 119 -3.33 -12.58 7.03
CA MET A 119 -4.67 -12.96 7.53
C MET A 119 -5.76 -12.76 6.45
N GLU A 120 -5.37 -12.75 5.19
CA GLU A 120 -6.22 -12.63 4.02
C GLU A 120 -6.06 -13.84 3.07
N GLY A 121 -6.95 -13.99 2.12
CA GLY A 121 -7.00 -15.15 1.21
C GLY A 121 -6.07 -15.03 0.01
N THR A 122 -5.92 -13.85 -0.57
CA THR A 122 -5.24 -13.64 -1.85
C THR A 122 -3.78 -14.11 -1.82
N SER A 123 -3.01 -13.73 -0.80
CA SER A 123 -1.60 -14.14 -0.72
C SER A 123 -1.41 -15.65 -0.61
N ARG A 124 -2.41 -16.36 -0.08
CA ARG A 124 -2.37 -17.83 0.06
C ARG A 124 -2.50 -18.55 -1.28
N GLU A 125 -3.14 -17.91 -2.26
CA GLU A 125 -3.24 -18.43 -3.62
C GLU A 125 -1.94 -18.22 -4.42
N TYR A 126 -1.11 -17.24 -4.02
CA TYR A 126 0.19 -16.97 -4.63
C TYR A 126 1.33 -17.82 -4.05
N ALA A 127 1.34 -18.05 -2.74
CA ALA A 127 2.46 -18.71 -2.07
C ALA A 127 2.01 -19.47 -0.80
N PRO A 128 2.73 -20.55 -0.41
CA PRO A 128 2.53 -21.23 0.87
C PRO A 128 2.55 -20.24 2.04
N ILE A 129 1.78 -20.51 3.10
CA ILE A 129 1.63 -19.58 4.23
C ILE A 129 2.94 -19.29 4.96
N GLU A 130 3.90 -20.23 4.90
CA GLU A 130 5.22 -20.12 5.51
C GLU A 130 6.12 -19.09 4.81
N TYR A 131 5.81 -18.72 3.55
CA TYR A 131 6.55 -17.67 2.86
C TYR A 131 6.18 -16.30 3.45
N PRO A 132 7.14 -15.54 3.98
CA PRO A 132 6.83 -14.29 4.69
C PRO A 132 6.41 -13.17 3.72
N ALA A 133 5.37 -12.43 4.09
CA ALA A 133 5.00 -11.20 3.38
C ALA A 133 5.88 -10.05 3.87
N VAL A 134 6.96 -9.78 3.15
CA VAL A 134 7.94 -8.71 3.47
C VAL A 134 8.05 -7.70 2.33
N PRO A 135 8.16 -6.40 2.63
CA PRO A 135 8.41 -5.38 1.62
C PRO A 135 9.84 -5.44 1.11
N ASP A 136 10.09 -4.77 -0.01
CA ASP A 136 11.43 -4.50 -0.49
C ASP A 136 12.20 -3.57 0.46
N LEU A 137 13.43 -3.92 0.80
CA LEU A 137 14.25 -3.18 1.76
C LEU A 137 14.64 -1.79 1.25
N GLU A 138 14.93 -1.63 -0.05
CA GLU A 138 15.32 -0.35 -0.64
C GLU A 138 14.13 0.63 -0.60
N VAL A 139 12.93 0.16 -0.94
CA VAL A 139 11.70 0.96 -0.86
C VAL A 139 11.38 1.33 0.59
N THR A 140 11.49 0.39 1.51
CA THR A 140 11.24 0.63 2.94
C THR A 140 12.19 1.68 3.51
N ASN A 141 13.49 1.57 3.21
CA ASN A 141 14.49 2.56 3.63
C ASN A 141 14.22 3.94 3.02
N ALA A 142 13.83 4.02 1.76
CA ALA A 142 13.48 5.28 1.11
C ALA A 142 12.28 5.95 1.80
N LEU A 143 11.25 5.17 2.17
CA LEU A 143 10.09 5.66 2.92
C LEU A 143 10.46 6.19 4.31
N VAL A 144 11.28 5.43 5.05
CA VAL A 144 11.77 5.84 6.39
C VAL A 144 12.53 7.15 6.31
N GLN A 145 13.46 7.26 5.37
CA GLN A 145 14.26 8.48 5.21
C GLN A 145 13.39 9.67 4.77
N ALA A 146 12.44 9.44 3.86
CA ALA A 146 11.52 10.50 3.42
C ALA A 146 10.62 11.01 4.55
N ALA A 147 10.11 10.14 5.42
CA ALA A 147 9.33 10.53 6.59
C ALA A 147 10.17 11.33 7.60
N ALA A 148 11.39 10.87 7.88
CA ALA A 148 12.31 11.53 8.80
C ALA A 148 12.72 12.92 8.33
N GLU A 149 13.09 13.10 7.06
CA GLU A 149 13.49 14.39 6.48
C GLU A 149 12.35 15.42 6.48
N GLN A 150 11.12 14.95 6.36
CA GLN A 150 9.93 15.82 6.43
C GLN A 150 9.44 16.05 7.87
N ASN A 151 10.15 15.54 8.88
CA ASN A 151 9.80 15.64 10.29
C ASN A 151 8.40 15.09 10.63
N PHE A 152 7.93 14.07 9.93
CA PHE A 152 6.70 13.39 10.29
C PHE A 152 6.96 12.40 11.43
N THR A 153 6.01 12.29 12.36
CA THR A 153 6.01 11.18 13.33
C THR A 153 5.71 9.89 12.60
N TYR A 154 6.59 8.91 12.69
CA TYR A 154 6.40 7.63 12.03
C TYR A 154 6.83 6.46 12.91
N HIS A 155 6.23 5.31 12.66
CA HIS A 155 6.55 4.02 13.26
C HIS A 155 6.91 3.03 12.17
N THR A 156 7.80 2.10 12.47
CA THR A 156 8.12 0.97 11.59
C THR A 156 7.77 -0.33 12.28
N GLY A 157 7.20 -1.28 11.56
CA GLY A 157 6.88 -2.57 12.12
C GLY A 157 5.95 -3.41 11.26
N VAL A 158 5.58 -4.56 11.80
CA VAL A 158 4.65 -5.48 11.16
C VAL A 158 3.24 -4.91 11.22
N VAL A 159 2.49 -5.05 10.12
CA VAL A 159 1.08 -4.68 10.05
C VAL A 159 0.19 -5.93 9.90
N GLN A 160 -1.03 -5.89 10.42
CA GLN A 160 -2.02 -6.93 10.14
C GLN A 160 -2.70 -6.61 8.81
N CYS A 161 -2.70 -7.57 7.88
CA CYS A 161 -3.46 -7.49 6.65
C CYS A 161 -4.62 -8.49 6.68
N LYS A 162 -5.85 -8.00 6.50
CA LYS A 162 -7.09 -8.78 6.64
C LYS A 162 -8.05 -8.51 5.49
N ASP A 163 -8.99 -9.43 5.25
CA ASP A 163 -10.09 -9.28 4.28
C ASP A 163 -11.35 -8.66 4.89
N SER A 164 -11.63 -8.91 6.17
CA SER A 164 -12.86 -8.44 6.80
C SER A 164 -12.65 -7.21 7.66
N PHE A 165 -13.12 -6.04 7.18
CA PHE A 165 -13.11 -4.81 7.95
C PHE A 165 -13.93 -4.94 9.24
N TYR A 166 -15.14 -5.45 9.15
CA TYR A 166 -16.04 -5.60 10.29
C TYR A 166 -15.64 -6.73 11.23
N GLY A 167 -14.84 -7.70 10.77
CA GLY A 167 -14.23 -8.71 11.63
C GLY A 167 -13.29 -8.13 12.68
N GLN A 168 -12.71 -6.96 12.43
CA GLN A 168 -11.92 -6.21 13.41
C GLN A 168 -12.78 -5.31 14.31
N HIS A 169 -13.73 -4.57 13.73
CA HIS A 169 -14.46 -3.51 14.43
C HIS A 169 -15.68 -4.00 15.20
N GLN A 170 -16.20 -5.17 14.86
CA GLN A 170 -17.36 -5.80 15.52
C GLN A 170 -17.15 -7.32 15.64
N PRO A 171 -16.01 -7.79 16.17
CA PRO A 171 -15.66 -9.22 16.18
C PRO A 171 -16.71 -10.06 16.94
N GLU A 172 -17.36 -9.50 17.96
CA GLU A 172 -18.36 -10.18 18.80
C GLU A 172 -19.61 -10.59 17.99
N LYS A 173 -19.89 -9.90 16.88
CA LYS A 173 -21.05 -10.20 16.02
C LYS A 173 -20.78 -11.31 15.00
N HIS A 174 -19.52 -11.76 14.89
CA HIS A 174 -19.15 -12.79 13.92
C HIS A 174 -19.23 -14.20 14.53
N PRO A 175 -19.64 -15.20 13.74
CA PRO A 175 -19.67 -16.60 14.21
C PRO A 175 -18.32 -17.12 14.72
N VAL A 176 -17.22 -16.58 14.19
CA VAL A 176 -15.83 -16.91 14.57
C VAL A 176 -15.22 -15.91 15.53
N SER A 177 -16.03 -15.25 16.35
CA SER A 177 -15.60 -14.20 17.28
C SER A 177 -14.41 -14.61 18.16
N TYR A 178 -14.41 -15.85 18.67
CA TYR A 178 -13.32 -16.40 19.47
C TYR A 178 -11.98 -16.39 18.75
N GLU A 179 -11.97 -16.72 17.45
CA GLU A 179 -10.76 -16.73 16.64
C GLU A 179 -10.27 -15.30 16.38
N LEU A 180 -11.17 -14.38 16.02
CA LEU A 180 -10.85 -12.98 15.75
C LEU A 180 -10.26 -12.29 16.98
N LEU A 181 -10.88 -12.45 18.15
CA LEU A 181 -10.43 -11.86 19.39
C LEU A 181 -9.08 -12.44 19.84
N ASN A 182 -8.91 -13.76 19.80
CA ASN A 182 -7.66 -14.41 20.18
C ASN A 182 -6.50 -14.01 19.26
N LYS A 183 -6.74 -13.93 17.96
CA LYS A 183 -5.72 -13.47 16.99
C LYS A 183 -5.36 -12.01 17.22
N TRP A 184 -6.34 -11.14 17.44
CA TRP A 184 -6.09 -9.73 17.72
C TRP A 184 -5.18 -9.55 18.94
N GLU A 185 -5.51 -10.25 20.05
CA GLU A 185 -4.69 -10.24 21.26
C GLU A 185 -3.26 -10.76 21.01
N ALA A 186 -3.13 -11.83 20.22
CA ALA A 186 -1.82 -12.35 19.86
C ALA A 186 -1.00 -11.32 19.07
N TRP A 187 -1.61 -10.63 18.10
CA TRP A 187 -0.93 -9.59 17.33
C TRP A 187 -0.50 -8.40 18.19
N LEU A 188 -1.33 -7.97 19.13
CA LEU A 188 -0.98 -6.94 20.12
C LEU A 188 0.25 -7.32 20.93
N ARG A 189 0.27 -8.53 21.49
CA ARG A 189 1.41 -9.04 22.27
C ARG A 189 2.70 -9.20 21.46
N MET A 190 2.58 -9.43 20.16
CA MET A 190 3.73 -9.50 19.24
C MET A 190 4.18 -8.13 18.74
N GLY A 191 3.56 -7.04 19.16
CA GLY A 191 3.95 -5.69 18.77
C GLY A 191 3.51 -5.30 17.36
N CYS A 192 2.42 -5.88 16.82
CA CYS A 192 1.87 -5.44 15.54
C CYS A 192 1.44 -3.98 15.63
N MET A 193 1.95 -3.14 14.71
CA MET A 193 1.80 -1.67 14.77
C MET A 193 0.45 -1.16 14.31
N ALA A 194 -0.09 -1.76 13.25
CA ALA A 194 -1.32 -1.27 12.63
C ALA A 194 -2.07 -2.37 11.88
N SER A 195 -3.32 -2.09 11.55
CA SER A 195 -4.19 -2.98 10.78
C SER A 195 -4.67 -2.30 9.50
N GLU A 196 -4.52 -3.01 8.37
CA GLU A 196 -4.88 -2.58 7.02
C GLU A 196 -5.38 -3.79 6.19
N MET A 197 -5.49 -3.69 4.85
CA MET A 197 -6.19 -4.71 4.07
C MET A 197 -5.48 -5.18 2.78
N GLU A 198 -4.28 -4.68 2.40
CA GLU A 198 -3.69 -4.96 1.08
C GLU A 198 -2.21 -5.39 1.10
N SER A 199 -1.43 -5.01 2.11
CA SER A 199 0.04 -5.17 2.07
C SER A 199 0.50 -6.62 1.92
N ALA A 200 -0.14 -7.58 2.58
CA ALA A 200 0.29 -8.97 2.49
C ALA A 200 0.15 -9.50 1.05
N ALA A 201 -0.98 -9.23 0.40
CA ALA A 201 -1.21 -9.59 -0.99
C ALA A 201 -0.21 -8.91 -1.93
N LEU A 202 0.01 -7.60 -1.76
CA LEU A 202 0.95 -6.84 -2.58
C LEU A 202 2.41 -7.30 -2.40
N PHE A 203 2.85 -7.58 -1.16
CA PHE A 203 4.22 -8.06 -0.91
C PHE A 203 4.46 -9.45 -1.51
N ILE A 204 3.48 -10.35 -1.40
CA ILE A 204 3.59 -11.70 -1.97
C ILE A 204 3.49 -11.67 -3.49
N ALA A 205 2.55 -10.94 -4.08
CA ALA A 205 2.45 -10.79 -5.52
C ALA A 205 3.72 -10.12 -6.10
N GLY A 206 4.24 -9.09 -5.40
CA GLY A 206 5.49 -8.44 -5.76
C GLY A 206 6.69 -9.39 -5.73
N ALA A 207 6.80 -10.24 -4.71
CA ALA A 207 7.83 -11.27 -4.64
C ALA A 207 7.72 -12.27 -5.79
N TYR A 208 6.51 -12.72 -6.12
CA TYR A 208 6.25 -13.58 -7.27
C TYR A 208 6.67 -12.93 -8.59
N ARG A 209 6.31 -11.67 -8.80
CA ARG A 209 6.67 -10.88 -10.00
C ARG A 209 8.13 -10.39 -9.99
N ARG A 210 8.85 -10.55 -8.86
CA ARG A 210 10.22 -10.05 -8.65
C ARG A 210 10.33 -8.54 -8.83
N VAL A 211 9.33 -7.81 -8.34
CA VAL A 211 9.26 -6.35 -8.33
C VAL A 211 9.35 -5.81 -6.91
N LYS A 212 9.69 -4.54 -6.77
CA LYS A 212 9.86 -3.89 -5.47
C LYS A 212 8.52 -3.35 -4.97
N VAL A 213 8.15 -3.67 -3.74
CA VAL A 213 6.91 -3.19 -3.11
C VAL A 213 7.19 -2.70 -1.70
N GLY A 214 6.65 -1.54 -1.33
CA GLY A 214 6.62 -1.02 0.03
C GLY A 214 5.28 -0.39 0.37
N SER A 215 5.05 -0.11 1.66
CA SER A 215 3.78 0.46 2.11
C SER A 215 3.99 1.52 3.18
N VAL A 216 3.25 2.62 3.07
CA VAL A 216 3.13 3.67 4.09
C VAL A 216 1.66 4.01 4.33
N PHE A 217 1.29 4.18 5.58
CA PHE A 217 -0.09 4.41 6.00
C PHE A 217 -0.20 5.63 6.91
N LEU A 218 -1.26 6.40 6.71
CA LEU A 218 -1.74 7.33 7.73
C LEU A 218 -2.55 6.55 8.77
N VAL A 219 -2.27 6.75 10.03
CA VAL A 219 -3.09 6.24 11.13
C VAL A 219 -4.34 7.11 11.27
N ILE A 220 -5.51 6.52 11.03
CA ILE A 220 -6.80 7.25 11.19
C ILE A 220 -7.11 7.44 12.67
N ALA A 221 -7.06 6.37 13.44
CA ALA A 221 -7.34 6.30 14.87
C ALA A 221 -6.76 5.00 15.44
N ASN A 222 -6.83 4.82 16.76
CA ASN A 222 -6.34 3.62 17.43
C ASN A 222 -7.38 3.10 18.44
N GLN A 223 -7.98 1.94 18.13
CA GLN A 223 -9.02 1.35 18.98
C GLN A 223 -8.51 0.89 20.36
N GLU A 224 -7.22 0.55 20.50
CA GLU A 224 -6.67 0.15 21.80
C GLU A 224 -6.51 1.36 22.73
N ARG A 225 -6.19 2.53 22.19
CA ARG A 225 -6.23 3.79 22.96
C ARG A 225 -7.64 4.10 23.44
N GLU A 226 -8.64 3.93 22.58
CA GLU A 226 -10.04 4.14 22.94
C GLU A 226 -10.49 3.20 24.06
N LYS A 227 -10.18 1.91 23.97
CA LYS A 227 -10.48 0.90 25.00
C LYS A 227 -9.84 1.24 26.36
N GLN A 228 -8.67 1.87 26.35
CA GLN A 228 -7.94 2.28 27.55
C GLN A 228 -8.31 3.70 28.03
N GLY A 229 -9.25 4.39 27.40
CA GLY A 229 -9.64 5.76 27.72
C GLY A 229 -8.54 6.80 27.46
N LEU A 230 -7.56 6.49 26.60
CA LEU A 230 -6.51 7.39 26.19
C LEU A 230 -7.01 8.33 25.09
N PRO A 231 -6.43 9.54 24.94
CA PRO A 231 -6.76 10.44 23.84
C PRO A 231 -6.61 9.74 22.50
N ASN A 232 -7.68 9.72 21.70
CA ASN A 232 -7.73 9.04 20.40
C ASN A 232 -8.20 10.00 19.30
N ARG A 233 -7.28 10.84 18.83
CA ARG A 233 -7.53 11.78 17.74
C ARG A 233 -7.81 11.02 16.45
N GLN A 234 -8.83 11.45 15.70
CA GLN A 234 -9.12 10.96 14.35
C GLN A 234 -8.53 11.90 13.29
N VAL A 235 -7.79 11.34 12.33
CA VAL A 235 -7.16 12.09 11.25
C VAL A 235 -7.45 11.40 9.92
N HIS A 236 -8.00 12.14 8.97
CA HIS A 236 -8.38 11.61 7.65
C HIS A 236 -7.56 12.19 6.50
N ASP A 237 -6.78 13.24 6.74
CA ASP A 237 -5.94 13.84 5.71
C ASP A 237 -4.68 13.01 5.48
N THR A 238 -4.60 12.38 4.32
CA THR A 238 -3.51 11.48 3.92
C THR A 238 -2.29 12.19 3.35
N ASP A 239 -2.21 13.51 3.43
CA ASP A 239 -1.17 14.31 2.77
C ASP A 239 0.26 13.92 3.24
N SER A 240 0.46 13.65 4.54
CA SER A 240 1.74 13.21 5.08
C SER A 240 2.22 11.88 4.47
N ALA A 241 1.31 10.91 4.31
CA ALA A 241 1.63 9.63 3.69
C ALA A 241 1.91 9.78 2.18
N ILE A 242 1.15 10.64 1.50
CA ILE A 242 1.37 10.97 0.09
C ILE A 242 2.74 11.62 -0.11
N LYS A 243 3.06 12.66 0.64
CA LYS A 243 4.36 13.35 0.59
C LYS A 243 5.52 12.40 0.85
N THR A 244 5.38 11.51 1.83
CA THR A 244 6.39 10.51 2.14
C THR A 244 6.63 9.56 0.94
N ALA A 245 5.58 9.07 0.31
CA ALA A 245 5.70 8.19 -0.86
C ALA A 245 6.31 8.90 -2.07
N VAL A 246 5.89 10.13 -2.36
CA VAL A 246 6.42 10.93 -3.47
C VAL A 246 7.91 11.21 -3.26
N GLU A 247 8.32 11.64 -2.06
CA GLU A 247 9.75 11.90 -1.79
C GLU A 247 10.59 10.61 -1.78
N ALA A 248 10.02 9.49 -1.31
CA ALA A 248 10.70 8.19 -1.42
C ALA A 248 10.99 7.83 -2.88
N ILE A 249 10.04 8.06 -3.81
CA ILE A 249 10.26 7.85 -5.25
C ILE A 249 11.33 8.80 -5.78
N ARG A 250 11.29 10.10 -5.45
CA ARG A 250 12.34 11.06 -5.86
C ARG A 250 13.73 10.60 -5.43
N ARG A 251 13.87 10.11 -4.18
CA ARG A 251 15.13 9.56 -3.68
C ARG A 251 15.60 8.35 -4.49
N MET A 252 14.71 7.39 -4.72
CA MET A 252 15.06 6.19 -5.48
C MET A 252 15.52 6.54 -6.92
N ILE A 253 14.85 7.48 -7.56
CA ILE A 253 15.24 7.98 -8.90
C ILE A 253 16.63 8.61 -8.85
N ARG A 254 16.90 9.50 -7.89
CA ARG A 254 18.23 10.13 -7.73
C ARG A 254 19.34 9.09 -7.50
N MET A 255 19.11 8.14 -6.59
CA MET A 255 20.08 7.06 -6.31
C MET A 255 20.34 6.18 -7.55
N GLU A 256 19.29 5.88 -8.33
CA GLU A 256 19.46 5.11 -9.57
C GLU A 256 20.28 5.88 -10.62
N LYS A 257 20.03 7.19 -10.77
CA LYS A 257 20.81 8.06 -11.66
C LYS A 257 22.28 8.16 -11.26
N GLU A 258 22.56 8.20 -9.94
CA GLU A 258 23.93 8.21 -9.42
C GLU A 258 24.68 6.90 -9.71
N LYS A 259 23.99 5.74 -9.57
CA LYS A 259 24.58 4.42 -9.89
C LYS A 259 24.89 4.22 -11.38
N ARG A 260 24.23 4.98 -12.27
CA ARG A 260 24.45 4.92 -13.75
C ARG A 260 25.57 5.84 -14.24
N ARG A 261 26.07 6.75 -13.41
CA ARG A 261 27.21 7.64 -13.68
C ARG A 261 28.52 7.01 -13.28
#